data_67697e2b8cbc396e28b9283b0ca2c29e
#
_entry.id   67697e2b8cbc396e28b9283b0ca2c29e
#
_cell.length_a   1.000
_cell.length_b   1.000
_cell.length_c   1.000
_cell.angle_alpha   90.00
_cell.angle_beta   90.00
_cell.angle_gamma   90.00
#
_symmetry.space_group_name_H-M   'P 1'
#
loop_
_entity.id
_entity.type
_entity.pdbx_description
1 polymer ?
#
loop_
_entity_poly.entity_id
_entity_poly.type
_entity_poly.pdbx_seq_one_letter_code
_entity_poly.pdbx_strand_id
1 'polypeptide(L)'
;MKAASLFRSGAFALVATCAVAASWGPTTARAAAPFAKEQAPGVYRVMVGDFQVTALSDGTVALPVDQLLTRTTPAQVKKILARNYLQSPLETSVNGYLINTGSKLVLVDTGAASLFGPTLGKLVANLKAAGYQPEQVDEVYITHLHPDHVGGLMAGDKPAFPNATVRADQHEADFWLSQANMDKAPADAKGFFQGAMASLNPYIAAGKFKPFDGDSELLPGIRAQAARGHTAGHSLFVAESKGQKIVFWGDLMHVAAVQFENPSVTIQFDTDSKAAAAQRRKAYAEAARQGYLVAAAHLSFPGIGRLRAQGSGYVWLPVNYAAPQ
;
A
#
# COMPACT_ATOMS: atom_id res chain seq x y z
N MET A 1 -76.08 -87.63 -25.56
CA MET A 1 -74.94 -88.06 -26.39
C MET A 1 -73.76 -87.20 -26.05
N LYS A 2 -72.70 -87.88 -25.58
CA LYS A 2 -71.34 -87.48 -25.34
C LYS A 2 -71.04 -86.05 -24.81
N ALA A 3 -70.76 -86.00 -23.49
CA ALA A 3 -70.06 -84.90 -22.78
C ALA A 3 -68.54 -85.00 -23.03
N ALA A 4 -67.91 -83.88 -23.24
CA ALA A 4 -66.47 -83.78 -23.20
C ALA A 4 -66.04 -82.86 -22.03
N SER A 5 -65.25 -83.40 -21.17
CA SER A 5 -64.65 -82.74 -20.00
C SER A 5 -63.50 -81.88 -20.48
N LEU A 6 -63.36 -80.68 -19.97
CA LEU A 6 -62.23 -79.80 -20.15
C LEU A 6 -61.68 -79.47 -18.77
N PHE A 7 -60.47 -80.01 -18.49
CA PHE A 7 -59.66 -79.63 -17.36
C PHE A 7 -59.07 -78.23 -17.59
N ARG A 8 -59.22 -77.32 -16.64
CA ARG A 8 -58.52 -76.09 -16.60
C ARG A 8 -57.42 -76.15 -15.50
N SER A 9 -56.22 -76.13 -16.00
CA SER A 9 -55.04 -75.99 -15.15
C SER A 9 -54.88 -74.56 -14.75
N GLY A 10 -54.95 -74.26 -13.49
CA GLY A 10 -54.64 -72.94 -12.93
C GLY A 10 -53.15 -72.76 -12.76
N ALA A 11 -52.60 -71.78 -13.43
CA ALA A 11 -51.24 -71.33 -13.18
C ALA A 11 -51.22 -70.26 -12.08
N PHE A 12 -50.59 -70.57 -10.97
CA PHE A 12 -50.31 -69.58 -9.94
C PHE A 12 -49.11 -68.74 -10.39
N ALA A 13 -49.32 -67.47 -10.62
CA ALA A 13 -48.25 -66.49 -10.83
C ALA A 13 -47.74 -65.97 -9.50
N LEU A 14 -46.52 -66.36 -9.16
CA LEU A 14 -45.78 -65.83 -7.99
C LEU A 14 -45.30 -64.40 -8.34
N VAL A 15 -45.92 -63.38 -7.73
CA VAL A 15 -45.42 -62.02 -7.81
C VAL A 15 -44.28 -61.84 -6.81
N ALA A 16 -43.04 -61.86 -7.28
CA ALA A 16 -41.87 -61.52 -6.47
C ALA A 16 -41.80 -59.98 -6.30
N THR A 17 -42.14 -59.48 -5.13
CA THR A 17 -41.95 -58.08 -4.72
C THR A 17 -40.45 -57.85 -4.42
N CYS A 18 -39.70 -57.30 -5.36
CA CYS A 18 -38.35 -56.77 -5.09
C CYS A 18 -38.46 -55.51 -4.20
N ALA A 19 -38.20 -55.68 -2.90
CA ALA A 19 -37.99 -54.57 -2.00
C ALA A 19 -36.63 -53.92 -2.35
N VAL A 20 -36.66 -52.77 -3.03
CA VAL A 20 -35.48 -51.93 -3.22
C VAL A 20 -35.17 -51.30 -1.84
N ALA A 21 -34.28 -51.86 -1.10
CA ALA A 21 -33.70 -51.23 0.07
C ALA A 21 -32.82 -50.07 -0.42
N ALA A 22 -33.36 -48.87 -0.37
CA ALA A 22 -32.59 -47.65 -0.56
C ALA A 22 -31.58 -47.56 0.63
N SER A 23 -30.34 -47.97 0.41
CA SER A 23 -29.25 -47.75 1.36
C SER A 23 -29.00 -46.26 1.45
N TRP A 24 -29.58 -45.62 2.43
CA TRP A 24 -29.13 -44.30 2.90
C TRP A 24 -27.81 -44.53 3.62
N GLY A 25 -26.71 -44.57 2.84
CA GLY A 25 -25.37 -44.45 3.41
C GLY A 25 -25.25 -43.09 4.08
N PRO A 26 -24.54 -43.02 5.23
CA PRO A 26 -24.31 -41.73 5.87
C PRO A 26 -23.60 -40.82 4.86
N THR A 27 -24.27 -39.74 4.45
CA THR A 27 -23.61 -38.65 3.73
C THR A 27 -22.54 -38.13 4.67
N THR A 28 -21.27 -38.43 4.41
CA THR A 28 -20.16 -37.83 5.14
C THR A 28 -20.32 -36.30 5.01
N ALA A 29 -20.61 -35.67 6.16
CA ALA A 29 -20.65 -34.24 6.26
C ALA A 29 -19.32 -33.72 5.72
N ARG A 30 -19.35 -33.03 4.57
CA ARG A 30 -18.14 -32.43 3.99
C ARG A 30 -17.67 -31.39 5.01
N ALA A 31 -16.44 -31.52 5.52
CA ALA A 31 -15.88 -30.56 6.43
C ALA A 31 -16.00 -29.16 5.78
N ALA A 32 -16.35 -28.15 6.59
CA ALA A 32 -16.39 -26.77 6.14
C ALA A 32 -15.04 -26.39 5.51
N ALA A 33 -15.06 -25.59 4.45
CA ALA A 33 -13.83 -25.09 3.83
C ALA A 33 -12.98 -24.37 4.89
N PRO A 34 -11.66 -24.59 4.92
CA PRO A 34 -10.79 -23.90 5.87
C PRO A 34 -10.82 -22.39 5.60
N PHE A 35 -10.67 -21.60 6.67
CA PHE A 35 -10.54 -20.14 6.51
C PHE A 35 -9.28 -19.79 5.70
N ALA A 36 -9.43 -18.80 4.81
CA ALA A 36 -8.27 -18.20 4.15
C ALA A 36 -7.40 -17.49 5.21
N LYS A 37 -6.09 -17.73 5.15
CA LYS A 37 -5.12 -17.14 6.09
C LYS A 37 -4.49 -15.85 5.60
N GLU A 38 -4.66 -15.55 4.33
CA GLU A 38 -4.07 -14.37 3.66
C GLU A 38 -5.15 -13.59 2.93
N GLN A 39 -4.92 -12.28 2.84
CA GLN A 39 -5.75 -11.42 2.00
C GLN A 39 -5.48 -11.68 0.52
N ALA A 40 -6.48 -11.40 -0.32
CA ALA A 40 -6.28 -11.34 -1.77
C ALA A 40 -5.17 -10.31 -2.12
N PRO A 41 -4.56 -10.40 -3.31
CA PRO A 41 -3.53 -9.45 -3.73
C PRO A 41 -4.00 -8.00 -3.57
N GLY A 42 -3.17 -7.18 -2.90
CA GLY A 42 -3.44 -5.78 -2.65
C GLY A 42 -3.13 -4.93 -3.89
N VAL A 43 -4.02 -4.94 -4.86
CA VAL A 43 -3.90 -4.23 -6.15
C VAL A 43 -5.16 -3.44 -6.42
N TYR A 44 -5.02 -2.14 -6.73
CA TYR A 44 -6.15 -1.30 -7.15
C TYR A 44 -5.70 -0.29 -8.22
N ARG A 45 -6.53 -0.02 -9.23
CA ARG A 45 -6.19 0.85 -10.37
C ARG A 45 -7.13 2.03 -10.52
N VAL A 46 -6.55 3.18 -10.89
CA VAL A 46 -7.28 4.36 -11.33
C VAL A 46 -6.62 4.94 -12.58
N MET A 47 -7.40 5.58 -13.45
CA MET A 47 -6.86 6.39 -14.54
C MET A 47 -6.71 7.85 -14.09
N VAL A 48 -5.64 8.48 -14.55
CA VAL A 48 -5.36 9.92 -14.40
C VAL A 48 -5.01 10.44 -15.78
N GLY A 49 -6.01 10.88 -16.52
CA GLY A 49 -5.88 11.13 -17.95
C GLY A 49 -5.44 9.83 -18.68
N ASP A 50 -4.32 9.90 -19.39
CA ASP A 50 -3.75 8.75 -20.10
C ASP A 50 -2.82 7.89 -19.20
N PHE A 51 -2.59 8.29 -17.95
CA PHE A 51 -1.76 7.52 -17.02
C PHE A 51 -2.60 6.53 -16.23
N GLN A 52 -2.16 5.27 -16.17
CA GLN A 52 -2.73 4.29 -15.26
C GLN A 52 -1.92 4.24 -13.96
N VAL A 53 -2.55 4.54 -12.85
CA VAL A 53 -1.95 4.45 -11.52
C VAL A 53 -2.47 3.19 -10.82
N THR A 54 -1.54 2.33 -10.38
CA THR A 54 -1.84 1.10 -9.65
C THR A 54 -1.30 1.22 -8.24
N ALA A 55 -2.19 1.21 -7.25
CA ALA A 55 -1.80 1.07 -5.84
C ALA A 55 -1.39 -0.38 -5.57
N LEU A 56 -0.27 -0.55 -4.88
CA LEU A 56 0.32 -1.82 -4.48
C LEU A 56 0.49 -1.83 -2.96
N SER A 57 -0.19 -2.75 -2.27
CA SER A 57 0.00 -2.90 -0.83
C SER A 57 1.31 -3.64 -0.55
N ASP A 58 2.12 -3.10 0.35
CA ASP A 58 3.25 -3.86 0.93
C ASP A 58 2.83 -4.70 2.14
N GLY A 59 1.66 -4.41 2.68
CA GLY A 59 1.09 -5.01 3.88
C GLY A 59 0.68 -3.96 4.91
N THR A 60 0.59 -4.39 6.17
CA THR A 60 0.26 -3.51 7.31
C THR A 60 1.23 -3.74 8.46
N VAL A 61 1.38 -2.72 9.29
CA VAL A 61 2.14 -2.79 10.54
C VAL A 61 1.33 -2.19 11.69
N ALA A 62 1.33 -2.84 12.84
CA ALA A 62 0.66 -2.35 14.04
C ALA A 62 1.53 -1.31 14.76
N LEU A 63 1.17 -0.03 14.66
CA LEU A 63 1.91 1.08 15.25
C LEU A 63 1.26 1.57 16.57
N PRO A 64 2.02 1.77 17.66
CA PRO A 64 1.52 2.34 18.91
C PRO A 64 1.33 3.87 18.77
N VAL A 65 0.37 4.28 17.91
CA VAL A 65 0.20 5.67 17.48
C VAL A 65 -0.14 6.65 18.59
N ASP A 66 -0.71 6.17 19.71
CA ASP A 66 -0.94 6.98 20.90
C ASP A 66 0.36 7.37 21.61
N GLN A 67 1.45 6.63 21.40
CA GLN A 67 2.78 6.95 21.91
C GLN A 67 3.63 7.69 20.87
N LEU A 68 3.45 7.39 19.58
CA LEU A 68 4.24 7.95 18.48
C LEU A 68 3.82 9.37 18.10
N LEU A 69 2.51 9.68 18.17
CA LEU A 69 2.03 11.02 17.80
C LEU A 69 2.45 12.06 18.84
N THR A 70 2.94 13.19 18.35
CA THR A 70 3.43 14.32 19.15
C THR A 70 2.58 15.57 18.94
N ARG A 71 2.74 16.60 19.79
CA ARG A 71 1.89 17.80 19.83
C ARG A 71 0.40 17.48 20.09
N THR A 72 0.17 16.36 20.75
CA THR A 72 -1.11 15.85 21.25
C THR A 72 -0.84 15.02 22.51
N THR A 73 -1.86 14.43 23.11
CA THR A 73 -1.68 13.53 24.26
C THR A 73 -2.20 12.13 23.92
N PRO A 74 -1.64 11.06 24.54
CA PRO A 74 -2.13 9.69 24.36
C PRO A 74 -3.64 9.54 24.60
N ALA A 75 -4.16 10.26 25.61
CA ALA A 75 -5.60 10.25 25.93
C ALA A 75 -6.45 10.85 24.79
N GLN A 76 -5.99 11.96 24.20
CA GLN A 76 -6.67 12.57 23.05
C GLN A 76 -6.63 11.66 21.84
N VAL A 77 -5.47 11.05 21.52
CA VAL A 77 -5.34 10.10 20.42
C VAL A 77 -6.31 8.93 20.61
N LYS A 78 -6.29 8.26 21.77
CA LYS A 78 -7.21 7.15 22.08
C LYS A 78 -8.68 7.55 21.94
N LYS A 79 -9.06 8.74 22.41
CA LYS A 79 -10.43 9.28 22.28
C LYS A 79 -10.83 9.47 20.80
N ILE A 80 -9.93 10.01 19.97
CA ILE A 80 -10.18 10.21 18.54
C ILE A 80 -10.28 8.87 17.81
N LEU A 81 -9.36 7.94 18.09
CA LEU A 81 -9.39 6.60 17.51
C LEU A 81 -10.69 5.87 17.83
N ALA A 82 -11.09 5.85 19.11
CA ALA A 82 -12.31 5.18 19.57
C ALA A 82 -13.57 5.73 18.87
N ARG A 83 -13.65 7.05 18.64
CA ARG A 83 -14.75 7.69 17.91
C ARG A 83 -14.81 7.25 16.43
N ASN A 84 -13.68 6.81 15.87
CA ASN A 84 -13.56 6.27 14.52
C ASN A 84 -13.54 4.74 14.48
N TYR A 85 -13.94 4.07 15.60
CA TYR A 85 -13.91 2.60 15.73
C TYR A 85 -12.52 1.99 15.55
N LEU A 86 -11.48 2.74 15.92
CA LEU A 86 -10.08 2.36 15.85
C LEU A 86 -9.48 2.28 17.26
N GLN A 87 -8.33 1.64 17.37
CA GLN A 87 -7.57 1.54 18.63
C GLN A 87 -6.06 1.61 18.38
N SER A 88 -5.27 1.80 19.43
CA SER A 88 -3.83 1.67 19.40
C SER A 88 -3.43 0.34 20.08
N PRO A 89 -2.50 -0.46 19.52
CA PRO A 89 -1.79 -0.20 18.24
C PRO A 89 -2.74 -0.17 17.05
N LEU A 90 -2.43 0.72 16.06
CA LEU A 90 -3.23 0.90 14.85
C LEU A 90 -2.59 0.14 13.68
N GLU A 91 -3.37 -0.73 13.04
CA GLU A 91 -2.96 -1.34 11.78
C GLU A 91 -2.81 -0.26 10.70
N THR A 92 -1.58 -0.01 10.32
CA THR A 92 -1.19 1.05 9.39
C THR A 92 -0.73 0.44 8.09
N SER A 93 -1.34 0.83 6.99
CA SER A 93 -0.94 0.37 5.65
C SER A 93 0.43 0.92 5.26
N VAL A 94 1.15 0.14 4.45
CA VAL A 94 2.30 0.61 3.67
C VAL A 94 1.97 0.38 2.20
N ASN A 95 1.86 1.47 1.43
CA ASN A 95 1.45 1.45 0.03
C ASN A 95 2.54 2.04 -0.85
N GLY A 96 2.85 1.39 -1.96
CA GLY A 96 3.57 1.96 -3.09
C GLY A 96 2.65 2.11 -4.30
N TYR A 97 3.10 2.84 -5.32
CA TYR A 97 2.26 3.17 -6.46
C TYR A 97 3.02 3.03 -7.78
N LEU A 98 2.47 2.24 -8.70
CA LEU A 98 3.02 2.12 -10.05
C LEU A 98 2.27 3.03 -11.00
N ILE A 99 2.99 3.85 -11.76
CA ILE A 99 2.47 4.73 -12.81
C ILE A 99 2.89 4.14 -14.16
N ASN A 100 1.92 3.73 -14.96
CA ASN A 100 2.14 3.39 -16.36
C ASN A 100 1.73 4.59 -17.22
N THR A 101 2.71 5.24 -17.86
CA THR A 101 2.48 6.39 -18.75
C THR A 101 2.16 6.00 -20.19
N GLY A 102 2.14 4.67 -20.48
CA GLY A 102 2.09 4.13 -21.85
C GLY A 102 3.46 3.96 -22.49
N SER A 103 4.48 4.70 -22.05
CA SER A 103 5.86 4.62 -22.54
C SER A 103 6.88 4.26 -21.45
N LYS A 104 6.54 4.49 -20.18
CA LYS A 104 7.39 4.24 -19.01
C LYS A 104 6.59 3.65 -17.87
N LEU A 105 7.22 2.76 -17.11
CA LEU A 105 6.75 2.29 -15.81
C LEU A 105 7.56 2.96 -14.70
N VAL A 106 6.89 3.71 -13.86
CA VAL A 106 7.49 4.44 -12.73
C VAL A 106 6.88 3.91 -11.44
N LEU A 107 7.71 3.44 -10.52
CA LEU A 107 7.27 3.01 -9.20
C LEU A 107 7.58 4.11 -8.18
N VAL A 108 6.59 4.52 -7.41
CA VAL A 108 6.74 5.45 -6.28
C VAL A 108 6.74 4.65 -4.99
N ASP A 109 7.86 4.67 -4.29
CA ASP A 109 8.22 3.86 -3.12
C ASP A 109 8.16 2.34 -3.36
N THR A 110 8.89 1.59 -2.57
CA THR A 110 9.09 0.15 -2.81
C THR A 110 8.63 -0.75 -1.67
N GLY A 111 8.08 -0.18 -0.60
CA GLY A 111 7.76 -0.93 0.60
C GLY A 111 8.99 -1.27 1.44
N ALA A 112 8.79 -2.08 2.47
CA ALA A 112 9.78 -2.38 3.49
C ALA A 112 10.64 -3.62 3.20
N ALA A 113 10.18 -4.53 2.36
CA ALA A 113 10.71 -5.90 2.30
C ALA A 113 10.86 -6.52 3.70
N SER A 114 12.09 -6.84 4.15
CA SER A 114 12.34 -7.40 5.48
C SER A 114 12.75 -6.35 6.55
N LEU A 115 12.81 -5.07 6.20
CA LEU A 115 13.40 -4.06 7.08
C LEU A 115 12.47 -3.57 8.20
N PHE A 116 11.14 -3.79 8.07
CA PHE A 116 10.18 -3.23 9.02
C PHE A 116 9.14 -4.25 9.52
N GLY A 117 9.57 -5.49 9.71
CA GLY A 117 8.78 -6.55 10.30
C GLY A 117 8.16 -7.54 9.31
N PRO A 118 7.61 -8.67 9.83
CA PRO A 118 7.24 -9.82 9.00
C PRO A 118 5.88 -9.68 8.28
N THR A 119 5.11 -8.64 8.57
CA THR A 119 3.76 -8.41 7.99
C THR A 119 3.79 -7.58 6.71
N LEU A 120 4.96 -7.02 6.39
CA LEU A 120 5.26 -6.25 5.18
C LEU A 120 6.02 -7.08 4.14
N GLY A 121 6.51 -6.46 3.08
CA GLY A 121 7.30 -7.10 2.03
C GLY A 121 6.48 -7.75 0.92
N LYS A 122 5.22 -7.35 0.74
CA LYS A 122 4.32 -7.93 -0.27
C LYS A 122 4.26 -7.13 -1.57
N LEU A 123 4.89 -5.95 -1.65
CA LEU A 123 4.76 -5.03 -2.78
C LEU A 123 5.19 -5.68 -4.11
N VAL A 124 6.33 -6.36 -4.15
CA VAL A 124 6.81 -7.04 -5.37
C VAL A 124 5.89 -8.19 -5.78
N ALA A 125 5.34 -8.94 -4.82
CA ALA A 125 4.36 -9.98 -5.13
C ALA A 125 3.07 -9.38 -5.70
N ASN A 126 2.60 -8.26 -5.15
CA ASN A 126 1.44 -7.54 -5.63
C ASN A 126 1.69 -6.86 -6.99
N LEU A 127 2.92 -6.37 -7.27
CA LEU A 127 3.32 -5.91 -8.59
C LEU A 127 3.18 -7.04 -9.64
N LYS A 128 3.64 -8.24 -9.32
CA LYS A 128 3.50 -9.42 -10.19
C LYS A 128 2.03 -9.83 -10.37
N ALA A 129 1.25 -9.82 -9.31
CA ALA A 129 -0.19 -10.07 -9.37
C ALA A 129 -0.94 -9.00 -10.18
N ALA A 130 -0.42 -7.77 -10.23
CA ALA A 130 -0.90 -6.71 -11.10
C ALA A 130 -0.56 -6.89 -12.58
N GLY A 131 0.23 -7.91 -12.94
CA GLY A 131 0.60 -8.25 -14.33
C GLY A 131 1.91 -7.61 -14.80
N TYR A 132 2.70 -7.05 -13.89
CA TYR A 132 4.01 -6.46 -14.20
C TYR A 132 5.14 -7.25 -13.57
N GLN A 133 6.33 -7.19 -14.17
CA GLN A 133 7.55 -7.76 -13.62
C GLN A 133 8.48 -6.64 -13.12
N PRO A 134 9.25 -6.86 -12.05
CA PRO A 134 10.19 -5.86 -11.56
C PRO A 134 11.20 -5.36 -12.60
N GLU A 135 11.57 -6.23 -13.54
CA GLU A 135 12.50 -5.93 -14.64
C GLU A 135 11.91 -4.95 -15.67
N GLN A 136 10.59 -4.76 -15.66
CA GLN A 136 9.90 -3.82 -16.56
C GLN A 136 9.86 -2.39 -16.00
N VAL A 137 10.18 -2.21 -14.70
CA VAL A 137 10.19 -0.89 -14.07
C VAL A 137 11.37 -0.08 -14.61
N ASP A 138 11.09 1.04 -15.24
CA ASP A 138 12.09 1.93 -15.81
C ASP A 138 12.70 2.86 -14.76
N GLU A 139 11.88 3.39 -13.86
CA GLU A 139 12.31 4.32 -12.81
C GLU A 139 11.63 4.00 -11.48
N VAL A 140 12.35 4.20 -10.39
CA VAL A 140 11.82 4.14 -9.02
C VAL A 140 12.04 5.51 -8.39
N TYR A 141 10.96 6.14 -7.97
CA TYR A 141 10.97 7.43 -7.27
C TYR A 141 10.72 7.22 -5.79
N ILE A 142 11.66 7.60 -4.97
CA ILE A 142 11.61 7.44 -3.53
C ILE A 142 11.24 8.77 -2.89
N THR A 143 10.14 8.77 -2.12
CA THR A 143 9.67 9.98 -1.42
C THR A 143 10.65 10.40 -0.34
N HIS A 144 11.21 9.43 0.39
CA HIS A 144 12.25 9.61 1.40
C HIS A 144 12.90 8.25 1.78
N LEU A 145 14.00 8.27 2.50
CA LEU A 145 14.82 7.07 2.70
C LEU A 145 14.52 6.30 4.01
N HIS A 146 13.29 6.33 4.53
CA HIS A 146 12.91 5.43 5.63
C HIS A 146 12.76 3.98 5.14
N PRO A 147 12.95 2.99 6.05
CA PRO A 147 13.02 1.57 5.69
C PRO A 147 11.80 1.02 4.96
N ASP A 148 10.61 1.52 5.27
CA ASP A 148 9.35 1.10 4.68
C ASP A 148 9.04 1.73 3.31
N HIS A 149 9.93 2.58 2.81
CA HIS A 149 9.88 3.16 1.46
C HIS A 149 11.01 2.62 0.56
N VAL A 150 12.15 2.29 1.14
CA VAL A 150 13.33 1.86 0.36
C VAL A 150 13.65 0.38 0.46
N GLY A 151 13.13 -0.33 1.47
CA GLY A 151 13.52 -1.71 1.74
C GLY A 151 13.28 -2.64 0.57
N GLY A 152 12.18 -2.44 -0.16
CA GLY A 152 11.83 -3.22 -1.35
C GLY A 152 12.71 -2.97 -2.59
N LEU A 153 13.66 -2.02 -2.53
CA LEU A 153 14.71 -1.91 -3.55
C LEU A 153 15.58 -3.16 -3.63
N MET A 154 15.60 -3.96 -2.56
CA MET A 154 16.41 -5.17 -2.49
C MET A 154 15.54 -6.43 -2.40
N ALA A 155 15.94 -7.49 -3.10
CA ALA A 155 15.43 -8.84 -3.00
C ALA A 155 16.57 -9.75 -2.52
N GLY A 156 16.70 -9.90 -1.20
CA GLY A 156 17.90 -10.46 -0.59
C GLY A 156 19.11 -9.59 -0.91
N ASP A 157 20.17 -10.18 -1.47
CA ASP A 157 21.41 -9.48 -1.81
C ASP A 157 21.41 -8.81 -3.19
N LYS A 158 20.29 -8.86 -3.92
CA LYS A 158 20.22 -8.35 -5.31
C LYS A 158 19.26 -7.19 -5.41
N PRO A 159 19.50 -6.22 -6.33
CA PRO A 159 18.52 -5.23 -6.70
C PRO A 159 17.22 -5.88 -7.17
N ALA A 160 16.09 -5.49 -6.56
CA ALA A 160 14.77 -5.99 -6.93
C ALA A 160 14.32 -5.45 -8.30
N PHE A 161 14.76 -4.24 -8.66
CA PHE A 161 14.42 -3.56 -9.91
C PHE A 161 15.70 -3.36 -10.74
N PRO A 162 16.24 -4.41 -11.37
CA PRO A 162 17.60 -4.42 -11.94
C PRO A 162 17.76 -3.46 -13.13
N ASN A 163 16.67 -3.08 -13.80
CA ASN A 163 16.71 -2.18 -14.95
C ASN A 163 16.40 -0.73 -14.59
N ALA A 164 15.85 -0.48 -13.40
CA ALA A 164 15.37 0.84 -13.01
C ALA A 164 16.51 1.83 -12.69
N THR A 165 16.27 3.11 -13.02
CA THR A 165 16.97 4.24 -12.41
C THR A 165 16.24 4.62 -11.13
N VAL A 166 16.95 4.65 -10.00
CA VAL A 166 16.40 5.06 -8.71
C VAL A 166 16.66 6.55 -8.50
N ARG A 167 15.64 7.28 -8.07
CA ARG A 167 15.73 8.73 -7.80
C ARG A 167 15.19 9.05 -6.41
N ALA A 168 15.88 9.92 -5.71
CA ALA A 168 15.46 10.56 -4.47
C ALA A 168 16.01 12.01 -4.45
N ASP A 169 15.50 12.84 -3.55
CA ASP A 169 16.07 14.19 -3.36
C ASP A 169 17.53 14.09 -2.88
N GLN A 170 18.39 14.99 -3.37
CA GLN A 170 19.81 15.01 -2.99
C GLN A 170 20.00 15.20 -1.48
N HIS A 171 19.14 16.01 -0.83
CA HIS A 171 19.21 16.22 0.62
C HIS A 171 18.89 14.96 1.43
N GLU A 172 18.03 14.08 0.88
CA GLU A 172 17.78 12.77 1.45
C GLU A 172 19.04 11.90 1.41
N ALA A 173 19.67 11.84 0.23
CA ALA A 173 20.90 11.09 0.04
C ALA A 173 22.03 11.61 0.92
N ASP A 174 22.23 12.92 0.97
CA ASP A 174 23.29 13.58 1.78
C ASP A 174 23.10 13.33 3.27
N PHE A 175 21.85 13.19 3.74
CA PHE A 175 21.57 12.94 5.14
C PHE A 175 21.68 11.45 5.48
N TRP A 176 20.90 10.58 4.82
CA TRP A 176 20.73 9.18 5.21
C TRP A 176 21.86 8.25 4.72
N LEU A 177 22.60 8.61 3.66
CA LEU A 177 23.73 7.83 3.17
C LEU A 177 25.07 8.29 3.76
N SER A 178 25.05 9.17 4.76
CA SER A 178 26.22 9.70 5.43
C SER A 178 26.60 8.85 6.65
N GLN A 179 27.74 8.19 6.60
CA GLN A 179 28.32 7.47 7.75
C GLN A 179 28.50 8.42 8.96
N ALA A 180 28.96 9.65 8.71
CA ALA A 180 29.18 10.64 9.77
C ALA A 180 27.88 11.06 10.48
N ASN A 181 26.74 11.10 9.75
CA ASN A 181 25.43 11.36 10.35
C ASN A 181 24.96 10.14 11.15
N MET A 182 25.13 8.93 10.62
CA MET A 182 24.79 7.70 11.32
C MET A 182 25.57 7.55 12.63
N ASP A 183 26.86 7.88 12.64
CA ASP A 183 27.71 7.77 13.83
C ASP A 183 27.22 8.70 14.95
N LYS A 184 26.72 9.88 14.60
CA LYS A 184 26.17 10.89 15.53
C LYS A 184 24.71 10.60 15.94
N ALA A 185 24.01 9.73 15.22
CA ALA A 185 22.61 9.44 15.47
C ALA A 185 22.41 8.67 16.78
N PRO A 186 21.27 8.87 17.47
CA PRO A 186 20.87 8.02 18.59
C PRO A 186 20.83 6.54 18.19
N ALA A 187 21.03 5.64 19.15
CA ALA A 187 21.16 4.22 18.89
C ALA A 187 19.93 3.63 18.18
N ASP A 188 18.73 4.08 18.54
CA ASP A 188 17.43 3.69 17.97
C ASP A 188 17.21 4.22 16.54
N ALA A 189 17.87 5.30 16.16
CA ALA A 189 17.79 5.86 14.80
C ALA A 189 18.82 5.24 13.82
N LYS A 190 19.87 4.57 14.31
CA LYS A 190 20.92 4.01 13.43
C LYS A 190 20.40 2.99 12.42
N GLY A 191 19.38 2.22 12.79
CA GLY A 191 18.73 1.25 11.90
C GLY A 191 18.15 1.87 10.63
N PHE A 192 17.67 3.11 10.69
CA PHE A 192 17.16 3.83 9.51
C PHE A 192 18.28 4.12 8.52
N PHE A 193 19.44 4.62 8.99
CA PHE A 193 20.62 4.84 8.14
C PHE A 193 21.13 3.54 7.52
N GLN A 194 21.22 2.48 8.31
CA GLN A 194 21.66 1.16 7.83
C GLN A 194 20.73 0.62 6.75
N GLY A 195 19.42 0.74 6.95
CA GLY A 195 18.40 0.34 5.97
C GLY A 195 18.51 1.14 4.67
N ALA A 196 18.65 2.47 4.76
CA ALA A 196 18.84 3.33 3.60
C ALA A 196 20.12 2.98 2.82
N MET A 197 21.26 2.85 3.50
CA MET A 197 22.53 2.47 2.88
C MET A 197 22.47 1.09 2.24
N ALA A 198 21.92 0.09 2.93
CA ALA A 198 21.79 -1.26 2.40
C ALA A 198 20.94 -1.31 1.14
N SER A 199 19.89 -0.48 1.07
CA SER A 199 18.97 -0.42 -0.06
C SER A 199 19.54 0.35 -1.26
N LEU A 200 20.24 1.47 -1.03
CA LEU A 200 20.69 2.36 -2.10
C LEU A 200 22.10 2.08 -2.62
N ASN A 201 23.03 1.62 -1.77
CA ASN A 201 24.44 1.44 -2.16
C ASN A 201 24.61 0.52 -3.39
N PRO A 202 23.86 -0.59 -3.55
CA PRO A 202 23.94 -1.41 -4.76
C PRO A 202 23.57 -0.65 -6.04
N TYR A 203 22.58 0.24 -5.99
CA TYR A 203 22.20 1.09 -7.12
C TYR A 203 23.21 2.20 -7.38
N ILE A 204 23.82 2.76 -6.34
CA ILE A 204 24.91 3.75 -6.45
C ILE A 204 26.13 3.09 -7.13
N ALA A 205 26.55 1.92 -6.66
CA ALA A 205 27.67 1.17 -7.23
C ALA A 205 27.46 0.80 -8.71
N ALA A 206 26.20 0.51 -9.07
CA ALA A 206 25.81 0.23 -10.45
C ALA A 206 25.63 1.48 -11.33
N GLY A 207 25.79 2.70 -10.78
CA GLY A 207 25.55 3.96 -11.48
C GLY A 207 24.08 4.21 -11.82
N LYS A 208 23.16 3.53 -11.12
CA LYS A 208 21.71 3.58 -11.34
C LYS A 208 20.97 4.49 -10.35
N PHE A 209 21.63 5.04 -9.36
CA PHE A 209 21.07 6.08 -8.50
C PHE A 209 21.35 7.46 -9.11
N LYS A 210 20.29 8.22 -9.38
CA LYS A 210 20.34 9.56 -10.01
C LYS A 210 19.48 10.53 -9.19
N PRO A 211 20.03 11.17 -8.16
CA PRO A 211 19.28 12.09 -7.32
C PRO A 211 18.81 13.31 -8.12
N PHE A 212 17.78 13.98 -7.61
CA PHE A 212 17.30 15.28 -8.05
C PHE A 212 17.41 16.30 -6.91
N ASP A 213 17.27 17.59 -7.21
CA ASP A 213 17.31 18.65 -6.21
C ASP A 213 15.99 19.42 -6.21
N GLY A 214 15.24 19.30 -5.11
CA GLY A 214 14.00 20.03 -4.87
C GLY A 214 12.91 19.81 -5.94
N ASP A 215 12.26 20.89 -6.35
CA ASP A 215 11.23 20.86 -7.37
C ASP A 215 11.86 20.57 -8.75
N SER A 216 11.60 19.39 -9.30
CA SER A 216 12.25 18.94 -10.54
C SER A 216 11.26 18.21 -11.45
N GLU A 217 11.27 18.51 -12.74
CA GLU A 217 10.62 17.68 -13.76
C GLU A 217 11.47 16.41 -13.94
N LEU A 218 10.87 15.23 -13.78
CA LEU A 218 11.58 13.96 -13.87
C LEU A 218 11.28 13.23 -15.17
N LEU A 219 10.01 13.25 -15.59
CA LEU A 219 9.52 12.76 -16.88
C LEU A 219 8.38 13.67 -17.36
N PRO A 220 8.06 13.68 -18.65
CA PRO A 220 6.91 14.42 -19.13
C PRO A 220 5.64 14.11 -18.36
N GLY A 221 5.09 15.09 -17.66
CA GLY A 221 3.91 14.96 -16.81
C GLY A 221 4.15 14.35 -15.43
N ILE A 222 5.41 14.09 -15.04
CA ILE A 222 5.74 13.62 -13.69
C ILE A 222 6.87 14.47 -13.12
N ARG A 223 6.62 15.12 -11.97
CA ARG A 223 7.59 15.98 -11.29
C ARG A 223 7.67 15.70 -9.80
N ALA A 224 8.84 15.95 -9.23
CA ALA A 224 9.04 16.02 -7.79
C ALA A 224 8.64 17.41 -7.27
N GLN A 225 8.22 17.47 -6.03
CA GLN A 225 7.94 18.69 -5.29
C GLN A 225 8.47 18.54 -3.87
N ALA A 226 9.37 19.43 -3.47
CA ALA A 226 9.97 19.39 -2.14
C ALA A 226 8.90 19.60 -1.05
N ALA A 227 8.94 18.73 -0.04
CA ALA A 227 8.05 18.78 1.12
C ALA A 227 8.82 18.44 2.41
N ARG A 228 9.97 19.08 2.57
CA ARG A 228 10.93 18.82 3.64
C ARG A 228 10.34 19.02 5.02
N GLY A 229 10.73 18.17 5.97
CA GLY A 229 10.29 18.24 7.36
C GLY A 229 10.10 16.86 8.00
N HIS A 230 9.36 15.96 7.36
CA HIS A 230 9.33 14.57 7.79
C HIS A 230 10.75 14.00 7.74
N THR A 231 11.42 14.14 6.61
CA THR A 231 12.87 13.95 6.49
C THR A 231 13.52 15.15 5.80
N ALA A 232 14.85 15.15 5.71
CA ALA A 232 15.66 16.25 5.20
C ALA A 232 15.34 16.59 3.74
N GLY A 233 15.00 15.60 2.92
CA GLY A 233 14.68 15.77 1.50
C GLY A 233 13.31 15.17 1.11
N HIS A 234 12.40 14.93 2.09
CA HIS A 234 11.08 14.39 1.79
C HIS A 234 10.42 15.13 0.62
N SER A 235 9.94 14.36 -0.35
CA SER A 235 9.37 14.85 -1.60
C SER A 235 7.99 14.26 -1.86
N LEU A 236 7.12 15.07 -2.46
CA LEU A 236 5.90 14.59 -3.10
C LEU A 236 6.20 14.35 -4.59
N PHE A 237 5.47 13.42 -5.20
CA PHE A 237 5.49 13.29 -6.65
C PHE A 237 4.12 13.67 -7.22
N VAL A 238 4.13 14.42 -8.30
CA VAL A 238 2.92 14.86 -8.98
C VAL A 238 2.89 14.22 -10.36
N ALA A 239 1.84 13.45 -10.66
CA ALA A 239 1.57 12.96 -12.00
C ALA A 239 0.35 13.65 -12.57
N GLU A 240 0.50 14.20 -13.79
CA GLU A 240 -0.54 14.97 -14.46
C GLU A 240 -0.63 14.59 -15.95
N SER A 241 -1.85 14.28 -16.39
CA SER A 241 -2.15 13.95 -17.77
C SER A 241 -3.56 14.42 -18.14
N LYS A 242 -3.73 15.03 -19.30
CA LYS A 242 -5.03 15.52 -19.81
C LYS A 242 -5.83 16.35 -18.80
N GLY A 243 -5.13 17.19 -18.04
CA GLY A 243 -5.75 18.05 -17.02
C GLY A 243 -6.21 17.34 -15.75
N GLN A 244 -5.96 16.04 -15.63
CA GLN A 244 -6.18 15.28 -14.38
C GLN A 244 -4.86 15.14 -13.62
N LYS A 245 -4.94 15.21 -12.29
CA LYS A 245 -3.77 15.22 -11.41
C LYS A 245 -3.94 14.26 -10.23
N ILE A 246 -2.86 13.54 -9.89
CA ILE A 246 -2.69 12.81 -8.64
C ILE A 246 -1.37 13.24 -7.99
N VAL A 247 -1.37 13.37 -6.66
CA VAL A 247 -0.19 13.71 -5.88
C VAL A 247 0.11 12.60 -4.89
N PHE A 248 1.30 12.02 -4.98
CA PHE A 248 1.82 11.00 -4.07
C PHE A 248 2.48 11.70 -2.89
N TRP A 249 1.95 11.47 -1.70
CA TRP A 249 2.30 12.26 -0.52
C TRP A 249 3.42 11.68 0.33
N GLY A 250 3.82 10.41 0.09
CA GLY A 250 4.72 9.73 1.01
C GLY A 250 4.22 9.84 2.45
N ASP A 251 5.07 10.32 3.34
CA ASP A 251 4.83 10.43 4.78
C ASP A 251 4.42 11.84 5.23
N LEU A 252 3.71 12.53 4.38
CA LEU A 252 3.08 13.79 4.79
C LEU A 252 2.13 13.58 5.98
N MET A 253 1.58 12.37 6.14
CA MET A 253 0.71 11.98 7.24
C MET A 253 0.75 10.47 7.48
N HIS A 254 0.42 10.02 8.71
CA HIS A 254 0.45 8.62 9.14
C HIS A 254 -0.88 8.14 9.72
N VAL A 255 -1.62 9.01 10.41
CA VAL A 255 -2.85 8.64 11.13
C VAL A 255 -4.01 9.52 10.66
N ALA A 256 -4.78 9.03 9.69
CA ALA A 256 -5.88 9.74 9.05
C ALA A 256 -6.87 10.33 10.06
N ALA A 257 -7.37 9.51 10.99
CA ALA A 257 -8.37 9.92 11.98
C ALA A 257 -7.92 11.11 12.83
N VAL A 258 -6.62 11.23 13.11
CA VAL A 258 -6.07 12.29 13.98
C VAL A 258 -5.57 13.48 13.16
N GLN A 259 -4.78 13.22 12.11
CA GLN A 259 -4.05 14.27 11.41
C GLN A 259 -4.89 14.99 10.36
N PHE A 260 -5.97 14.41 9.86
CA PHE A 260 -6.95 15.17 9.07
C PHE A 260 -7.79 16.09 9.93
N GLU A 261 -8.16 15.67 11.14
CA GLU A 261 -8.87 16.53 12.09
C GLU A 261 -7.98 17.66 12.62
N ASN A 262 -6.73 17.35 12.96
CA ASN A 262 -5.74 18.31 13.42
C ASN A 262 -4.40 18.17 12.67
N PRO A 263 -4.20 18.91 11.59
CA PRO A 263 -2.96 18.86 10.80
C PRO A 263 -1.70 19.31 11.54
N SER A 264 -1.84 19.87 12.76
CA SER A 264 -0.70 20.27 13.60
C SER A 264 -0.10 19.12 14.40
N VAL A 265 -0.80 18.00 14.53
CA VAL A 265 -0.29 16.79 15.17
C VAL A 265 0.84 16.20 14.31
N THR A 266 1.98 15.91 14.94
CA THR A 266 3.20 15.41 14.32
C THR A 266 3.52 14.01 14.83
N ILE A 267 4.56 13.39 14.36
CA ILE A 267 4.97 12.04 14.76
C ILE A 267 6.46 12.04 15.14
N GLN A 268 6.88 11.10 15.97
CA GLN A 268 8.28 10.98 16.42
C GLN A 268 9.26 10.72 15.26
N PHE A 269 8.78 10.25 14.12
CA PHE A 269 9.58 10.02 12.91
C PHE A 269 9.92 11.31 12.15
N ASP A 270 9.25 12.44 12.46
CA ASP A 270 9.55 13.72 11.82
C ASP A 270 10.90 14.28 12.31
N THR A 271 11.86 14.49 11.40
CA THR A 271 13.16 15.10 11.73
C THR A 271 13.04 16.57 12.07
N ASP A 272 12.07 17.29 11.46
CA ASP A 272 11.63 18.65 11.82
C ASP A 272 10.10 18.69 11.89
N SER A 273 9.57 18.43 13.08
CA SER A 273 8.12 18.43 13.34
C SER A 273 7.42 19.74 12.97
N LYS A 274 8.11 20.89 13.08
CA LYS A 274 7.53 22.20 12.74
C LYS A 274 7.38 22.34 11.22
N ALA A 275 8.42 21.99 10.48
CA ALA A 275 8.41 22.00 9.03
C ALA A 275 7.41 20.95 8.49
N ALA A 276 7.40 19.73 9.00
CA ALA A 276 6.47 18.67 8.62
C ALA A 276 5.01 19.11 8.77
N ALA A 277 4.64 19.70 9.92
CA ALA A 277 3.30 20.25 10.14
C ALA A 277 2.96 21.41 9.20
N ALA A 278 3.94 22.24 8.81
CA ALA A 278 3.74 23.32 7.85
C ALA A 278 3.47 22.79 6.44
N GLN A 279 4.27 21.83 5.98
CA GLN A 279 4.07 21.15 4.70
C GLN A 279 2.73 20.41 4.63
N ARG A 280 2.36 19.70 5.68
CA ARG A 280 1.06 19.02 5.79
C ARG A 280 -0.10 20.00 5.62
N ARG A 281 -0.10 21.13 6.36
CA ARG A 281 -1.15 22.14 6.22
C ARG A 281 -1.24 22.73 4.83
N LYS A 282 -0.07 23.01 4.19
CA LYS A 282 -0.01 23.53 2.81
C LYS A 282 -0.62 22.51 1.84
N ALA A 283 -0.20 21.25 1.89
CA ALA A 283 -0.65 20.21 0.97
C ALA A 283 -2.15 19.89 1.16
N TYR A 284 -2.63 19.85 2.39
CA TYR A 284 -4.06 19.62 2.67
C TYR A 284 -4.93 20.75 2.12
N ALA A 285 -4.54 22.01 2.36
CA ALA A 285 -5.26 23.17 1.85
C ALA A 285 -5.28 23.18 0.32
N GLU A 286 -4.16 22.83 -0.30
CA GLU A 286 -4.05 22.75 -1.76
C GLU A 286 -4.92 21.61 -2.32
N ALA A 287 -4.85 20.42 -1.77
CA ALA A 287 -5.64 19.26 -2.18
C ALA A 287 -7.14 19.53 -2.06
N ALA A 288 -7.58 20.10 -0.93
CA ALA A 288 -8.99 20.44 -0.73
C ALA A 288 -9.49 21.54 -1.67
N ARG A 289 -8.64 22.52 -2.01
CA ARG A 289 -8.99 23.62 -2.91
C ARG A 289 -9.05 23.19 -4.38
N GLN A 290 -8.09 22.35 -4.80
CA GLN A 290 -7.96 21.92 -6.20
C GLN A 290 -8.76 20.66 -6.52
N GLY A 291 -9.09 19.83 -5.51
CA GLY A 291 -9.88 18.61 -5.68
C GLY A 291 -9.18 17.49 -6.47
N TYR A 292 -7.85 17.54 -6.61
CA TYR A 292 -7.09 16.48 -7.28
C TYR A 292 -7.06 15.18 -6.44
N LEU A 293 -6.67 14.08 -7.06
CA LEU A 293 -6.45 12.82 -6.36
C LEU A 293 -5.17 12.90 -5.52
N VAL A 294 -5.25 12.31 -4.36
CA VAL A 294 -4.12 12.10 -3.45
C VAL A 294 -3.88 10.60 -3.32
N ALA A 295 -2.61 10.20 -3.28
CA ALA A 295 -2.16 8.86 -2.94
C ALA A 295 -1.16 8.96 -1.79
N ALA A 296 -1.35 8.21 -0.69
CA ALA A 296 -0.48 8.31 0.49
C ALA A 296 -0.08 6.95 1.04
N ALA A 297 1.17 6.85 1.50
CA ALA A 297 1.78 5.61 1.93
C ALA A 297 1.03 4.96 3.10
N HIS A 298 0.57 5.74 4.08
CA HIS A 298 -0.01 5.24 5.31
C HIS A 298 -1.53 5.41 5.44
N LEU A 299 -2.21 5.81 4.37
CA LEU A 299 -3.67 5.71 4.31
C LEU A 299 -4.09 4.26 4.07
N SER A 300 -5.24 3.88 4.65
CA SER A 300 -5.81 2.55 4.42
C SER A 300 -5.88 2.23 2.93
N PHE A 301 -5.38 1.05 2.54
CA PHE A 301 -5.36 0.62 1.14
C PHE A 301 -6.72 0.84 0.45
N PRO A 302 -6.78 1.37 -0.77
CA PRO A 302 -5.66 1.65 -1.70
C PRO A 302 -4.92 2.98 -1.45
N GLY A 303 -5.24 3.71 -0.40
CA GLY A 303 -4.61 4.97 -0.06
C GLY A 303 -4.89 6.12 -1.04
N ILE A 304 -5.85 5.97 -1.95
CA ILE A 304 -6.19 6.94 -2.99
C ILE A 304 -7.55 7.58 -2.69
N GLY A 305 -7.64 8.90 -2.84
CA GLY A 305 -8.88 9.65 -2.60
C GLY A 305 -8.71 11.15 -2.80
N ARG A 306 -9.62 11.91 -2.20
CA ARG A 306 -9.61 13.39 -2.21
C ARG A 306 -9.79 13.95 -0.81
N LEU A 307 -9.36 15.18 -0.62
CA LEU A 307 -9.65 15.92 0.59
C LEU A 307 -10.77 16.94 0.35
N ARG A 308 -11.59 17.12 1.39
CA ARG A 308 -12.54 18.21 1.51
C ARG A 308 -12.31 18.93 2.85
N ALA A 309 -12.26 20.25 2.82
CA ALA A 309 -12.18 21.03 4.05
C ALA A 309 -13.47 20.89 4.88
N GLN A 310 -13.34 20.75 6.20
CA GLN A 310 -14.46 20.65 7.12
C GLN A 310 -14.10 21.27 8.48
N GLY A 311 -14.73 22.39 8.83
CA GLY A 311 -14.36 23.14 10.04
C GLY A 311 -12.91 23.60 10.00
N SER A 312 -12.15 23.26 11.04
CA SER A 312 -10.69 23.54 11.11
C SER A 312 -9.82 22.42 10.56
N GLY A 313 -10.41 21.31 10.14
CA GLY A 313 -9.72 20.14 9.63
C GLY A 313 -10.22 19.74 8.24
N TYR A 314 -10.07 18.45 7.94
CA TYR A 314 -10.37 17.88 6.62
C TYR A 314 -11.08 16.54 6.75
N VAL A 315 -11.80 16.17 5.70
CA VAL A 315 -12.41 14.85 5.53
C VAL A 315 -11.75 14.17 4.34
N TRP A 316 -11.37 12.93 4.56
CA TRP A 316 -10.90 12.03 3.53
C TRP A 316 -12.08 11.39 2.79
N LEU A 317 -12.05 11.48 1.47
CA LEU A 317 -13.04 10.90 0.58
C LEU A 317 -12.31 9.84 -0.29
N PRO A 318 -12.34 8.57 0.12
CA PRO A 318 -11.67 7.52 -0.66
C PRO A 318 -12.31 7.36 -2.03
N VAL A 319 -11.54 6.87 -3.01
CA VAL A 319 -12.10 6.49 -4.32
C VAL A 319 -13.06 5.32 -4.18
N ASN A 320 -14.09 5.29 -5.01
CA ASN A 320 -14.97 4.14 -5.10
C ASN A 320 -14.24 2.98 -5.80
N TYR A 321 -14.55 1.74 -5.39
CA TYR A 321 -14.11 0.59 -6.14
C TYR A 321 -14.84 0.56 -7.50
N ALA A 322 -14.07 0.67 -8.58
CA ALA A 322 -14.58 0.69 -9.95
C ALA A 322 -13.62 -0.08 -10.86
N ALA A 323 -14.13 -0.61 -11.97
CA ALA A 323 -13.27 -1.11 -13.03
C ALA A 323 -12.46 0.04 -13.64
N PRO A 324 -11.19 -0.17 -14.02
CA PRO A 324 -10.42 0.82 -14.78
C PRO A 324 -11.14 1.07 -16.12
N GLN A 325 -11.35 2.33 -16.46
CA GLN A 325 -12.01 2.74 -17.70
C GLN A 325 -11.01 3.41 -18.62
#